data_9534dface30d0b812380ec9d7b3fcbae
#
_entry.id   9534dface30d0b812380ec9d7b3fcbae
#
_cell.length_a   1.000
_cell.length_b   1.000
_cell.length_c   1.000
_cell.angle_alpha   90.00
_cell.angle_beta   90.00
_cell.angle_gamma   90.00
#
_symmetry.space_group_name_H-M   'P 1'
#
loop_
_entity.id
_entity.type
_entity.pdbx_description
1 polymer ?
#
loop_
_entity_poly.entity_id
_entity_poly.type
_entity_poly.pdbx_seq_one_letter_code
_entity_poly.pdbx_strand_id
1 'polypeptide(L)'
;MSRFTSMEVEAILNRLAGEKAERFQQEVLFPQLSRAMRTPLPDSQAVRDALADPYCAFRAMLGYYAFAKRGNDRVEYSGFALQAFERVLKGNRAHFGDFLASENAPEQLWDAFVAVCQENKRKVNEQLNRGLIEGLAGYAARLYAEDKIGNIWMDIQQAIVQSGRVEPIYTKITEIKGIGPKVGALVLRDMVALHDLESRIDFADYHYLQSVDTWIRRVGPLLSDEIDEKTADWVIAGKLAKLCRRTRVSGVRFNQGVQYLAIVEVRDLERLKGYLLSLAQSTLRTGNAPIPASAGGRPTPRSINWHR
;
A
#
# COMPACT_ATOMS: atom_id res chain seq x y z
N MET A 1 11.98 -20.22 -23.38
CA MET A 1 10.66 -20.48 -22.76
C MET A 1 9.58 -19.84 -23.62
N SER A 2 8.49 -20.53 -23.99
CA SER A 2 7.40 -19.88 -24.73
C SER A 2 6.73 -18.84 -23.82
N ARG A 3 6.59 -17.62 -24.31
CA ARG A 3 5.96 -16.50 -23.66
C ARG A 3 4.45 -16.54 -23.91
N PHE A 4 3.69 -15.80 -23.13
CA PHE A 4 2.27 -15.64 -23.38
C PHE A 4 2.01 -14.85 -24.68
N THR A 5 0.96 -15.19 -25.39
CA THR A 5 0.45 -14.39 -26.52
C THR A 5 -0.16 -13.08 -26.00
N SER A 6 -0.32 -12.08 -26.86
CA SER A 6 -0.94 -10.80 -26.49
C SER A 6 -2.35 -10.97 -25.88
N MET A 7 -3.14 -11.92 -26.40
CA MET A 7 -4.48 -12.23 -25.86
C MET A 7 -4.41 -12.85 -24.47
N GLU A 8 -3.45 -13.75 -24.22
CA GLU A 8 -3.25 -14.34 -22.89
C GLU A 8 -2.76 -13.29 -21.89
N VAL A 9 -1.86 -12.40 -22.29
CA VAL A 9 -1.39 -11.29 -21.45
C VAL A 9 -2.55 -10.39 -21.05
N GLU A 10 -3.40 -9.99 -21.98
CA GLU A 10 -4.57 -9.16 -21.71
C GLU A 10 -5.55 -9.86 -20.78
N ALA A 11 -5.82 -11.15 -20.98
CA ALA A 11 -6.68 -11.96 -20.13
C ALA A 11 -6.13 -12.06 -18.70
N ILE A 12 -4.81 -12.28 -18.54
CA ILE A 12 -4.13 -12.30 -17.23
C ILE A 12 -4.25 -10.95 -16.53
N LEU A 13 -3.95 -9.85 -17.24
CA LEU A 13 -4.02 -8.51 -16.65
C LEU A 13 -5.44 -8.17 -16.16
N ASN A 14 -6.47 -8.48 -16.97
CA ASN A 14 -7.85 -8.26 -16.61
C ASN A 14 -8.27 -9.06 -15.36
N ARG A 15 -7.85 -10.33 -15.27
CA ARG A 15 -8.15 -11.17 -14.08
C ARG A 15 -7.44 -10.66 -12.84
N LEU A 16 -6.17 -10.27 -12.96
CA LEU A 16 -5.40 -9.77 -11.84
C LEU A 16 -5.96 -8.43 -11.34
N ALA A 17 -6.24 -7.49 -12.22
CA ALA A 17 -6.77 -6.19 -11.85
C ALA A 17 -8.26 -6.19 -11.48
N GLY A 18 -9.01 -7.19 -11.91
CA GLY A 18 -10.42 -7.40 -11.56
C GLY A 18 -10.58 -8.23 -10.29
N GLU A 19 -10.96 -9.51 -10.47
CA GLU A 19 -11.27 -10.43 -9.37
C GLU A 19 -10.17 -10.56 -8.32
N LYS A 20 -8.90 -10.70 -8.74
CA LYS A 20 -7.82 -10.94 -7.78
C LYS A 20 -7.50 -9.71 -6.93
N ALA A 21 -7.60 -8.51 -7.51
CA ALA A 21 -7.44 -7.27 -6.76
C ALA A 21 -8.59 -7.05 -5.76
N GLU A 22 -9.83 -7.38 -6.14
CA GLU A 22 -10.97 -7.31 -5.24
C GLU A 22 -10.80 -8.27 -4.04
N ARG A 23 -10.44 -9.52 -4.32
CA ARG A 23 -10.15 -10.50 -3.27
C ARG A 23 -8.95 -10.08 -2.41
N PHE A 24 -7.91 -9.44 -2.99
CA PHE A 24 -6.82 -8.87 -2.20
C PHE A 24 -7.34 -7.86 -1.17
N GLN A 25 -8.22 -6.96 -1.58
CA GLN A 25 -8.78 -5.97 -0.66
C GLN A 25 -9.61 -6.64 0.44
N GLN A 26 -10.51 -7.53 0.07
CA GLN A 26 -11.44 -8.17 1.01
C GLN A 26 -10.77 -9.20 1.94
N GLU A 27 -9.86 -10.02 1.41
CA GLU A 27 -9.29 -11.15 2.15
C GLU A 27 -7.93 -10.86 2.79
N VAL A 28 -7.21 -9.82 2.32
CA VAL A 28 -5.87 -9.50 2.79
C VAL A 28 -5.80 -8.08 3.37
N LEU A 29 -6.11 -7.05 2.58
CA LEU A 29 -5.88 -5.66 2.98
C LEU A 29 -6.80 -5.24 4.14
N PHE A 30 -8.12 -5.40 3.99
CA PHE A 30 -9.08 -4.97 5.00
C PHE A 30 -8.92 -5.72 6.32
N PRO A 31 -8.75 -7.06 6.36
CA PRO A 31 -8.49 -7.77 7.60
C PRO A 31 -7.20 -7.34 8.31
N GLN A 32 -6.14 -7.03 7.55
CA GLN A 32 -4.89 -6.57 8.15
C GLN A 32 -4.96 -5.14 8.67
N LEU A 33 -5.60 -4.24 7.93
CA LEU A 33 -5.90 -2.89 8.40
C LEU A 33 -6.83 -2.89 9.61
N SER A 34 -7.88 -3.73 9.59
CA SER A 34 -8.79 -3.92 10.73
C SER A 34 -8.03 -4.33 11.99
N ARG A 35 -7.11 -5.29 11.86
CA ARG A 35 -6.25 -5.72 12.97
C ARG A 35 -5.36 -4.58 13.47
N ALA A 36 -4.72 -3.85 12.55
CA ALA A 36 -3.84 -2.74 12.90
C ALA A 36 -4.60 -1.61 13.61
N MET A 37 -5.76 -1.22 13.09
CA MET A 37 -6.59 -0.13 13.63
C MET A 37 -7.50 -0.55 14.78
N ARG A 38 -7.68 -1.86 15.01
CA ARG A 38 -8.65 -2.43 15.99
C ARG A 38 -10.09 -1.96 15.71
N THR A 39 -10.46 -1.89 14.44
CA THR A 39 -11.77 -1.43 13.98
C THR A 39 -12.28 -2.37 12.91
N PRO A 40 -13.53 -2.86 12.95
CA PRO A 40 -14.11 -3.65 11.88
C PRO A 40 -14.17 -2.86 10.57
N LEU A 41 -13.69 -3.46 9.48
CA LEU A 41 -13.61 -2.84 8.16
C LEU A 41 -14.24 -3.76 7.12
N PRO A 42 -15.58 -3.75 6.99
CA PRO A 42 -16.29 -4.67 6.10
C PRO A 42 -16.11 -4.33 4.62
N ASP A 43 -15.85 -3.08 4.29
CA ASP A 43 -15.74 -2.58 2.91
C ASP A 43 -14.79 -1.39 2.80
N SER A 44 -14.58 -0.92 1.57
CA SER A 44 -13.68 0.21 1.28
C SER A 44 -14.17 1.54 1.85
N GLN A 45 -15.47 1.74 2.05
CA GLN A 45 -15.96 2.97 2.68
C GLN A 45 -15.59 2.98 4.16
N ALA A 46 -15.80 1.90 4.88
CA ALA A 46 -15.40 1.76 6.28
C ALA A 46 -13.88 1.95 6.46
N VAL A 47 -13.07 1.46 5.50
CA VAL A 47 -11.62 1.71 5.49
C VAL A 47 -11.30 3.19 5.33
N ARG A 48 -11.94 3.88 4.37
CA ARG A 48 -11.73 5.32 4.16
C ARG A 48 -12.12 6.14 5.38
N ASP A 49 -13.27 5.83 5.96
CA ASP A 49 -13.77 6.54 7.16
C ASP A 49 -12.84 6.34 8.36
N ALA A 50 -12.34 5.12 8.56
CA ALA A 50 -11.37 4.83 9.61
C ALA A 50 -10.03 5.55 9.39
N LEU A 51 -9.53 5.61 8.14
CA LEU A 51 -8.28 6.27 7.80
C LEU A 51 -8.38 7.82 7.82
N ALA A 52 -9.59 8.38 7.78
CA ALA A 52 -9.82 9.80 8.02
C ALA A 52 -9.53 10.21 9.49
N ASP A 53 -9.53 9.24 10.40
CA ASP A 53 -9.12 9.44 11.77
C ASP A 53 -7.59 9.34 11.91
N PRO A 54 -6.90 10.36 12.48
CA PRO A 54 -5.44 10.41 12.53
C PRO A 54 -4.83 9.30 13.40
N TYR A 55 -5.48 8.89 14.48
CA TYR A 55 -5.02 7.78 15.31
C TYR A 55 -5.08 6.45 14.55
N CYS A 56 -6.16 6.18 13.83
CA CYS A 56 -6.30 4.99 13.01
C CYS A 56 -5.32 5.00 11.83
N ALA A 57 -5.13 6.13 11.17
CA ALA A 57 -4.16 6.30 10.10
C ALA A 57 -2.72 6.01 10.57
N PHE A 58 -2.33 6.54 11.74
CA PHE A 58 -1.02 6.25 12.33
C PHE A 58 -0.85 4.77 12.64
N ARG A 59 -1.87 4.12 13.22
CA ARG A 59 -1.86 2.68 13.49
C ARG A 59 -1.75 1.84 12.21
N ALA A 60 -2.44 2.22 11.15
CA ALA A 60 -2.34 1.55 9.85
C ALA A 60 -0.91 1.66 9.27
N MET A 61 -0.32 2.85 9.33
CA MET A 61 1.06 3.07 8.89
C MET A 61 2.04 2.23 9.70
N LEU A 62 1.95 2.27 11.02
CA LEU A 62 2.85 1.55 11.91
C LEU A 62 2.65 0.04 11.87
N GLY A 63 1.39 -0.43 11.91
CA GLY A 63 1.04 -1.85 12.07
C GLY A 63 0.96 -2.64 10.77
N TYR A 64 0.75 -1.99 9.62
CA TYR A 64 0.62 -2.68 8.35
C TYR A 64 1.76 -2.36 7.36
N TYR A 65 2.07 -1.08 7.13
CA TYR A 65 3.02 -0.69 6.08
C TYR A 65 4.48 -0.68 6.54
N ALA A 66 4.77 -0.14 7.71
CA ALA A 66 6.12 0.12 8.18
C ALA A 66 7.04 -1.11 8.13
N PHE A 67 6.54 -2.25 8.56
CA PHE A 67 7.32 -3.49 8.60
C PHE A 67 7.15 -4.39 7.36
N ALA A 68 6.60 -3.89 6.26
CA ALA A 68 6.31 -4.69 5.06
C ALA A 68 7.54 -5.37 4.43
N LYS A 69 8.76 -4.91 4.71
CA LYS A 69 10.03 -5.53 4.25
C LYS A 69 10.53 -6.69 5.11
N ARG A 70 9.94 -6.94 6.27
CA ARG A 70 10.48 -7.88 7.27
C ARG A 70 10.20 -9.36 6.98
N GLY A 71 9.53 -9.71 5.89
CA GLY A 71 9.23 -11.11 5.58
C GLY A 71 8.40 -11.77 6.71
N ASN A 72 8.86 -12.92 7.20
CA ASN A 72 8.15 -13.69 8.24
C ASN A 72 8.04 -12.97 9.58
N ASP A 73 8.97 -12.08 9.92
CA ASP A 73 8.96 -11.34 11.19
C ASP A 73 8.05 -10.09 11.15
N ARG A 74 7.44 -9.80 10.00
CA ARG A 74 6.61 -8.61 9.81
C ARG A 74 5.49 -8.51 10.84
N VAL A 75 4.73 -9.58 11.02
CA VAL A 75 3.55 -9.60 11.90
C VAL A 75 3.93 -9.39 13.35
N GLU A 76 5.03 -9.98 13.77
CA GLU A 76 5.52 -9.89 15.16
C GLU A 76 6.01 -8.48 15.48
N TYR A 77 6.93 -7.93 14.67
CA TYR A 77 7.47 -6.59 14.93
C TYR A 77 6.44 -5.48 14.76
N SER A 78 5.50 -5.62 13.85
CA SER A 78 4.37 -4.68 13.77
C SER A 78 3.47 -4.76 15.00
N GLY A 79 3.27 -5.97 15.56
CA GLY A 79 2.56 -6.16 16.82
C GLY A 79 3.26 -5.47 18.00
N PHE A 80 4.59 -5.60 18.08
CA PHE A 80 5.38 -4.91 19.12
C PHE A 80 5.34 -3.39 18.98
N ALA A 81 5.38 -2.88 17.76
CA ALA A 81 5.28 -1.44 17.51
C ALA A 81 3.90 -0.89 17.92
N LEU A 82 2.82 -1.61 17.61
CA LEU A 82 1.49 -1.25 18.06
C LEU A 82 1.34 -1.35 19.59
N GLN A 83 1.94 -2.34 20.23
CA GLN A 83 1.96 -2.47 21.69
C GLN A 83 2.74 -1.32 22.34
N ALA A 84 3.88 -0.95 21.78
CA ALA A 84 4.66 0.21 22.22
C ALA A 84 3.86 1.51 22.13
N PHE A 85 3.17 1.71 21.01
CA PHE A 85 2.31 2.86 20.79
C PHE A 85 1.18 2.93 21.83
N GLU A 86 0.51 1.81 22.14
CA GLU A 86 -0.50 1.74 23.20
C GLU A 86 0.08 2.11 24.60
N ARG A 87 1.32 1.70 24.87
CA ARG A 87 1.99 2.06 26.14
C ARG A 87 2.23 3.55 26.26
N VAL A 88 2.75 4.18 25.20
CA VAL A 88 2.97 5.62 25.18
C VAL A 88 1.67 6.37 25.42
N LEU A 89 0.57 5.92 24.83
CA LEU A 89 -0.77 6.50 25.03
C LEU A 89 -1.46 6.05 26.33
N LYS A 90 -0.80 5.22 27.16
CA LYS A 90 -1.41 4.66 28.39
C LYS A 90 -2.76 3.97 28.14
N GLY A 91 -2.91 3.35 26.96
CA GLY A 91 -4.15 2.69 26.53
C GLY A 91 -5.31 3.64 26.22
N ASN A 92 -5.09 4.96 26.22
CA ASN A 92 -6.13 5.95 25.96
C ASN A 92 -5.86 6.73 24.67
N ARG A 93 -6.70 6.51 23.67
CA ARG A 93 -6.67 7.21 22.39
C ARG A 93 -6.71 8.75 22.51
N ALA A 94 -7.36 9.29 23.51
CA ALA A 94 -7.44 10.75 23.72
C ALA A 94 -6.06 11.40 23.92
N HIS A 95 -5.06 10.64 24.40
CA HIS A 95 -3.69 11.13 24.54
C HIS A 95 -2.91 11.21 23.21
N PHE A 96 -3.51 10.86 22.07
CA PHE A 96 -2.79 10.88 20.79
C PHE A 96 -2.36 12.30 20.39
N GLY A 97 -3.23 13.29 20.58
CA GLY A 97 -2.89 14.70 20.35
C GLY A 97 -1.74 15.18 21.25
N ASP A 98 -1.77 14.82 22.54
CA ASP A 98 -0.71 15.16 23.50
C ASP A 98 0.62 14.50 23.12
N PHE A 99 0.56 13.23 22.67
CA PHE A 99 1.74 12.52 22.13
C PHE A 99 2.33 13.27 20.93
N LEU A 100 1.52 13.64 19.94
CA LEU A 100 2.01 14.35 18.76
C LEU A 100 2.52 15.76 19.08
N ALA A 101 2.01 16.41 20.12
CA ALA A 101 2.46 17.71 20.60
C ALA A 101 3.79 17.64 21.37
N SER A 102 4.21 16.44 21.80
CA SER A 102 5.45 16.25 22.56
C SER A 102 6.67 16.34 21.65
N GLU A 103 7.64 17.16 22.00
CA GLU A 103 8.93 17.24 21.28
C GLU A 103 9.67 15.88 21.25
N ASN A 104 9.46 15.05 22.26
CA ASN A 104 10.11 13.74 22.42
C ASN A 104 9.23 12.58 21.95
N ALA A 105 8.15 12.84 21.20
CA ALA A 105 7.26 11.79 20.71
C ALA A 105 7.99 10.65 19.93
N PRO A 106 8.94 10.93 19.03
CA PRO A 106 9.71 9.91 18.34
C PRO A 106 10.51 9.02 19.29
N GLU A 107 11.24 9.62 20.24
CA GLU A 107 12.06 8.89 21.21
C GLU A 107 11.21 8.07 22.18
N GLN A 108 10.11 8.64 22.70
CA GLN A 108 9.18 7.91 23.56
C GLN A 108 8.63 6.63 22.91
N LEU A 109 8.28 6.72 21.62
CA LEU A 109 7.78 5.54 20.88
C LEU A 109 8.90 4.52 20.65
N TRP A 110 10.10 4.99 20.34
CA TRP A 110 11.26 4.13 20.18
C TRP A 110 11.61 3.37 21.48
N ASP A 111 11.72 4.07 22.59
CA ASP A 111 12.06 3.49 23.89
C ASP A 111 11.01 2.46 24.33
N ALA A 112 9.74 2.78 24.14
CA ALA A 112 8.65 1.84 24.39
C ALA A 112 8.74 0.60 23.51
N PHE A 113 9.12 0.76 22.23
CA PHE A 113 9.30 -0.37 21.30
C PHE A 113 10.47 -1.27 21.72
N VAL A 114 11.60 -0.69 22.13
CA VAL A 114 12.75 -1.43 22.65
C VAL A 114 12.36 -2.24 23.88
N ALA A 115 11.65 -1.61 24.83
CA ALA A 115 11.17 -2.29 26.03
C ALA A 115 10.24 -3.46 25.72
N VAL A 116 9.28 -3.30 24.80
CA VAL A 116 8.41 -4.40 24.33
C VAL A 116 9.20 -5.54 23.70
N CYS A 117 10.17 -5.24 22.86
CA CYS A 117 11.01 -6.27 22.24
C CYS A 117 11.82 -7.04 23.30
N GLN A 118 12.41 -6.35 24.29
CA GLN A 118 13.18 -6.97 25.38
C GLN A 118 12.32 -7.89 26.24
N GLU A 119 11.12 -7.48 26.63
CA GLU A 119 10.16 -8.30 27.36
C GLU A 119 9.79 -9.58 26.62
N ASN A 120 9.69 -9.50 25.29
CA ASN A 120 9.41 -10.64 24.42
C ASN A 120 10.68 -11.41 24.02
N LYS A 121 11.84 -11.10 24.60
CA LYS A 121 13.15 -11.73 24.30
C LYS A 121 13.52 -11.66 22.81
N ARG A 122 13.13 -10.57 22.15
CA ARG A 122 13.44 -10.33 20.72
C ARG A 122 14.55 -9.30 20.56
N LYS A 123 15.44 -9.58 19.60
CA LYS A 123 16.55 -8.70 19.27
C LYS A 123 16.07 -7.49 18.48
N VAL A 124 16.40 -6.29 18.94
CA VAL A 124 16.11 -5.05 18.22
C VAL A 124 17.22 -4.80 17.20
N ASN A 125 16.83 -4.58 15.94
CA ASN A 125 17.74 -4.05 14.94
C ASN A 125 17.62 -2.53 14.93
N GLU A 126 18.49 -1.85 15.69
CA GLU A 126 18.45 -0.41 15.87
C GLU A 126 18.57 0.35 14.55
N GLN A 127 19.50 -0.04 13.67
CA GLN A 127 19.72 0.63 12.38
C GLN A 127 18.48 0.66 11.49
N LEU A 128 17.68 -0.42 11.51
CA LEU A 128 16.51 -0.54 10.66
C LEU A 128 15.23 -0.04 11.33
N ASN A 129 15.08 -0.26 12.65
CA ASN A 129 13.82 -0.03 13.32
C ASN A 129 13.69 1.38 13.88
N ARG A 130 14.80 1.93 14.43
CA ARG A 130 14.79 3.23 15.08
C ARG A 130 14.36 4.33 14.13
N GLY A 131 15.04 4.44 13.00
CA GLY A 131 14.72 5.47 12.01
C GLY A 131 13.31 5.34 11.44
N LEU A 132 12.77 4.12 11.33
CA LEU A 132 11.40 3.88 10.88
C LEU A 132 10.37 4.36 11.90
N ILE A 133 10.54 3.97 13.17
CA ILE A 133 9.60 4.29 14.25
C ILE A 133 9.64 5.79 14.57
N GLU A 134 10.85 6.33 14.78
CA GLU A 134 11.05 7.77 15.03
C GLU A 134 10.63 8.61 13.82
N GLY A 135 10.93 8.15 12.61
CA GLY A 135 10.56 8.87 11.38
C GLY A 135 9.06 8.96 11.16
N LEU A 136 8.30 7.90 11.43
CA LEU A 136 6.83 7.94 11.34
C LEU A 136 6.23 8.84 12.43
N ALA A 137 6.70 8.73 13.68
CA ALA A 137 6.22 9.57 14.76
C ALA A 137 6.57 11.05 14.51
N GLY A 138 7.79 11.33 14.06
CA GLY A 138 8.22 12.69 13.71
C GLY A 138 7.45 13.28 12.50
N TYR A 139 7.07 12.44 11.52
CA TYR A 139 6.25 12.88 10.41
C TYR A 139 4.85 13.29 10.89
N ALA A 140 4.19 12.45 11.70
CA ALA A 140 2.89 12.76 12.25
C ALA A 140 2.90 13.97 13.20
N ALA A 141 3.93 14.10 14.05
CA ALA A 141 4.11 15.23 14.94
C ALA A 141 4.30 16.55 14.18
N ARG A 142 5.06 16.54 13.06
CA ARG A 142 5.24 17.70 12.20
C ARG A 142 3.93 18.14 11.56
N LEU A 143 3.13 17.21 11.00
CA LEU A 143 1.80 17.52 10.49
C LEU A 143 0.90 18.11 11.58
N TYR A 144 0.92 17.50 12.77
CA TYR A 144 0.16 18.02 13.90
C TYR A 144 0.57 19.44 14.32
N ALA A 145 1.84 19.78 14.21
CA ALA A 145 2.30 21.15 14.47
C ALA A 145 1.72 22.15 13.44
N GLU A 146 1.56 21.71 12.19
CA GLU A 146 1.05 22.52 11.09
C GLU A 146 -0.48 22.68 11.10
N ASP A 147 -1.22 21.58 11.26
CA ASP A 147 -2.69 21.53 11.07
C ASP A 147 -3.49 21.14 12.31
N LYS A 148 -2.82 20.78 13.42
CA LYS A 148 -3.42 20.26 14.66
C LYS A 148 -4.19 18.94 14.49
N ILE A 149 -4.01 18.24 13.36
CA ILE A 149 -4.67 16.97 13.06
C ILE A 149 -3.64 15.82 13.04
N GLY A 150 -2.52 15.98 12.34
CA GLY A 150 -1.44 15.02 12.27
C GLY A 150 -1.80 13.73 11.51
N ASN A 151 -2.67 13.80 10.52
CA ASN A 151 -3.12 12.64 9.76
C ASN A 151 -2.24 12.39 8.53
N ILE A 152 -1.32 11.43 8.65
CA ILE A 152 -0.41 11.04 7.55
C ILE A 152 -1.17 10.60 6.30
N TRP A 153 -2.26 9.85 6.45
CA TRP A 153 -3.04 9.34 5.31
C TRP A 153 -3.73 10.46 4.55
N MET A 154 -4.34 11.38 5.25
CA MET A 154 -5.01 12.54 4.65
C MET A 154 -4.02 13.50 3.98
N ASP A 155 -2.85 13.73 4.56
CA ASP A 155 -1.78 14.54 3.94
C ASP A 155 -1.38 13.96 2.58
N ILE A 156 -1.14 12.64 2.50
CA ILE A 156 -0.79 11.97 1.26
C ILE A 156 -1.93 12.06 0.23
N GLN A 157 -3.16 11.78 0.65
CA GLN A 157 -4.33 11.82 -0.23
C GLN A 157 -4.55 13.22 -0.80
N GLN A 158 -4.50 14.25 0.05
CA GLN A 158 -4.70 15.63 -0.37
C GLN A 158 -3.62 16.11 -1.33
N ALA A 159 -2.35 15.77 -1.08
CA ALA A 159 -1.25 16.10 -1.97
C ALA A 159 -1.48 15.55 -3.39
N ILE A 160 -1.94 14.28 -3.51
CA ILE A 160 -2.25 13.66 -4.79
C ILE A 160 -3.47 14.34 -5.44
N VAL A 161 -4.55 14.57 -4.69
CA VAL A 161 -5.79 15.16 -5.21
C VAL A 161 -5.57 16.58 -5.73
N GLN A 162 -4.74 17.37 -5.05
CA GLN A 162 -4.48 18.78 -5.41
C GLN A 162 -3.54 18.91 -6.60
N SER A 163 -2.50 18.06 -6.67
CA SER A 163 -1.45 18.20 -7.69
C SER A 163 -1.66 17.32 -8.92
N GLY A 164 -2.39 16.21 -8.79
CA GLY A 164 -2.40 15.14 -9.79
C GLY A 164 -1.06 14.41 -9.91
N ARG A 165 -0.10 14.67 -9.00
CA ARG A 165 1.25 14.12 -9.01
C ARG A 165 1.48 13.22 -7.80
N VAL A 166 2.22 12.14 -8.05
CA VAL A 166 2.62 11.15 -7.01
C VAL A 166 4.08 11.35 -6.59
N GLU A 167 4.94 11.78 -7.52
CA GLU A 167 6.38 11.93 -7.26
C GLU A 167 6.72 12.76 -6.01
N PRO A 168 6.13 13.96 -5.78
CA PRO A 168 6.49 14.77 -4.62
C PRO A 168 6.18 14.07 -3.30
N ILE A 169 5.00 13.44 -3.20
CA ILE A 169 4.62 12.73 -1.97
C ILE A 169 5.37 11.40 -1.81
N TYR A 170 5.69 10.72 -2.91
CA TYR A 170 6.54 9.54 -2.89
C TYR A 170 7.93 9.88 -2.32
N THR A 171 8.54 10.98 -2.77
CA THR A 171 9.82 11.46 -2.25
C THR A 171 9.72 11.74 -0.75
N LYS A 172 8.71 12.52 -0.33
CA LYS A 172 8.46 12.86 1.08
C LYS A 172 8.32 11.62 1.99
N ILE A 173 7.60 10.58 1.53
CA ILE A 173 7.43 9.34 2.30
C ILE A 173 8.72 8.52 2.34
N THR A 174 9.45 8.44 1.24
CA THR A 174 10.68 7.64 1.16
C THR A 174 11.88 8.29 1.83
N GLU A 175 11.80 9.57 2.20
CA GLU A 175 12.74 10.24 3.10
C GLU A 175 12.64 9.73 4.55
N ILE A 176 11.50 9.17 4.95
CA ILE A 176 11.37 8.51 6.25
C ILE A 176 12.33 7.32 6.28
N LYS A 177 13.33 7.40 7.15
CA LYS A 177 14.35 6.35 7.27
C LYS A 177 13.69 4.99 7.54
N GLY A 178 13.98 4.00 6.71
CA GLY A 178 13.36 2.67 6.77
C GLY A 178 12.17 2.48 5.83
N ILE A 179 11.54 3.53 5.33
CA ILE A 179 10.57 3.49 4.24
C ILE A 179 11.33 3.67 2.92
N GLY A 180 11.64 2.57 2.26
CA GLY A 180 12.28 2.63 0.95
C GLY A 180 11.26 2.57 -0.19
N PRO A 181 11.74 2.57 -1.46
CA PRO A 181 10.92 2.60 -2.67
C PRO A 181 9.76 1.60 -2.68
N LYS A 182 10.00 0.37 -2.26
CA LYS A 182 8.97 -0.69 -2.22
C LYS A 182 7.83 -0.36 -1.27
N VAL A 183 8.14 0.13 -0.06
CA VAL A 183 7.12 0.43 0.96
C VAL A 183 6.37 1.70 0.59
N GLY A 184 7.07 2.73 0.11
CA GLY A 184 6.45 3.95 -0.40
C GLY A 184 5.44 3.66 -1.51
N ALA A 185 5.85 2.86 -2.52
CA ALA A 185 4.96 2.43 -3.59
C ALA A 185 3.76 1.60 -3.09
N LEU A 186 3.96 0.77 -2.05
CA LEU A 186 2.89 -0.03 -1.44
C LEU A 186 1.80 0.85 -0.80
N VAL A 187 2.21 1.86 -0.02
CA VAL A 187 1.31 2.83 0.62
C VAL A 187 0.51 3.59 -0.44
N LEU A 188 1.22 4.15 -1.44
CA LEU A 188 0.60 4.97 -2.49
C LEU A 188 -0.33 4.15 -3.38
N ARG A 189 0.05 2.92 -3.73
CA ARG A 189 -0.80 2.00 -4.49
C ARG A 189 -2.13 1.74 -3.79
N ASP A 190 -2.07 1.38 -2.51
CA ASP A 190 -3.28 1.04 -1.76
C ASP A 190 -4.14 2.29 -1.52
N MET A 191 -3.53 3.44 -1.27
CA MET A 191 -4.25 4.72 -1.19
C MET A 191 -4.97 5.05 -2.48
N VAL A 192 -4.26 5.02 -3.62
CA VAL A 192 -4.84 5.32 -4.93
C VAL A 192 -5.98 4.36 -5.27
N ALA A 193 -5.84 3.08 -4.95
CA ALA A 193 -6.89 2.07 -5.15
C ALA A 193 -8.11 2.30 -4.25
N LEU A 194 -7.90 2.62 -2.95
CA LEU A 194 -8.98 2.83 -1.98
C LEU A 194 -9.80 4.10 -2.25
N HIS A 195 -9.17 5.12 -2.79
CA HIS A 195 -9.80 6.42 -3.06
C HIS A 195 -10.12 6.66 -4.55
N ASP A 196 -9.96 5.65 -5.40
CA ASP A 196 -10.23 5.72 -6.85
C ASP A 196 -9.51 6.90 -7.55
N LEU A 197 -8.25 7.17 -7.15
CA LEU A 197 -7.50 8.34 -7.61
C LEU A 197 -6.71 8.10 -8.91
N GLU A 198 -6.61 6.86 -9.43
CA GLU A 198 -5.72 6.53 -10.55
C GLU A 198 -5.98 7.41 -11.78
N SER A 199 -7.23 7.69 -12.09
CA SER A 199 -7.61 8.53 -13.24
C SER A 199 -7.26 10.03 -13.10
N ARG A 200 -6.89 10.48 -11.89
CA ARG A 200 -6.49 11.86 -11.61
C ARG A 200 -4.99 12.08 -11.67
N ILE A 201 -4.22 11.00 -11.72
CA ILE A 201 -2.75 11.02 -11.63
C ILE A 201 -2.16 11.15 -13.03
N ASP A 202 -1.11 11.99 -13.16
CA ASP A 202 -0.31 12.03 -14.39
C ASP A 202 0.31 10.66 -14.65
N PHE A 203 0.19 10.18 -15.88
CA PHE A 203 0.74 8.89 -16.25
C PHE A 203 2.26 8.78 -16.02
N ALA A 204 2.99 9.87 -16.11
CA ALA A 204 4.42 9.90 -15.82
C ALA A 204 4.76 9.34 -14.43
N ASP A 205 3.83 9.48 -13.48
CA ASP A 205 4.01 9.08 -12.09
C ASP A 205 3.51 7.65 -11.77
N TYR A 206 2.89 6.93 -12.73
CA TYR A 206 2.32 5.59 -12.48
C TYR A 206 3.34 4.56 -12.02
N HIS A 207 4.60 4.73 -12.34
CA HIS A 207 5.67 3.83 -11.90
C HIS A 207 5.91 3.89 -10.38
N TYR A 208 5.62 5.03 -9.72
CA TYR A 208 5.68 5.16 -8.26
C TYR A 208 4.59 4.37 -7.52
N LEU A 209 3.56 3.92 -8.25
CA LEU A 209 2.46 3.10 -7.72
C LEU A 209 2.72 1.59 -7.85
N GLN A 210 3.84 1.20 -8.48
CA GLN A 210 4.19 -0.20 -8.68
C GLN A 210 5.16 -0.67 -7.59
N SER A 211 4.66 -1.35 -6.58
CA SER A 211 5.50 -1.98 -5.57
C SER A 211 6.19 -3.21 -6.18
N VAL A 212 7.46 -3.06 -6.56
CA VAL A 212 8.24 -4.15 -7.17
C VAL A 212 8.84 -5.03 -6.08
N ASP A 213 8.32 -6.24 -5.97
CA ASP A 213 8.82 -7.29 -5.10
C ASP A 213 9.27 -8.52 -5.89
N THR A 214 9.62 -9.60 -5.22
CA THR A 214 10.04 -10.85 -5.86
C THR A 214 8.97 -11.38 -6.83
N TRP A 215 7.69 -11.23 -6.52
CA TRP A 215 6.60 -11.72 -7.36
C TRP A 215 6.43 -10.87 -8.60
N ILE A 216 6.44 -9.55 -8.47
CA ILE A 216 6.41 -8.63 -9.61
C ILE A 216 7.63 -8.85 -10.52
N ARG A 217 8.82 -9.11 -9.94
CA ARG A 217 10.03 -9.46 -10.72
C ARG A 217 9.89 -10.76 -11.49
N ARG A 218 9.10 -11.71 -11.01
CA ARG A 218 8.83 -12.98 -11.71
C ARG A 218 7.68 -12.90 -12.69
N VAL A 219 6.67 -12.11 -12.39
CA VAL A 219 5.52 -11.88 -13.30
C VAL A 219 5.91 -11.03 -14.51
N GLY A 220 6.70 -9.98 -14.31
CA GLY A 220 7.09 -9.03 -15.36
C GLY A 220 7.64 -9.68 -16.63
N PRO A 221 8.69 -10.54 -16.57
CA PRO A 221 9.25 -11.21 -17.73
C PRO A 221 8.28 -12.18 -18.44
N LEU A 222 7.26 -12.66 -17.75
CA LEU A 222 6.23 -13.52 -18.35
C LEU A 222 5.22 -12.71 -19.17
N LEU A 223 4.99 -11.44 -18.79
CA LEU A 223 4.02 -10.56 -19.43
C LEU A 223 4.61 -9.62 -20.48
N SER A 224 5.92 -9.35 -20.46
CA SER A 224 6.56 -8.40 -21.36
C SER A 224 7.96 -8.84 -21.75
N ASP A 225 8.24 -8.82 -23.06
CA ASP A 225 9.56 -9.09 -23.62
C ASP A 225 10.59 -8.03 -23.31
N GLU A 226 10.14 -6.87 -22.88
CA GLU A 226 10.98 -5.76 -22.51
C GLU A 226 11.52 -5.87 -21.07
N ILE A 227 11.14 -6.90 -20.33
CA ILE A 227 11.54 -7.14 -18.94
C ILE A 227 12.30 -8.45 -18.85
N ASP A 228 13.45 -8.44 -18.20
CA ASP A 228 14.26 -9.62 -17.89
C ASP A 228 14.71 -9.64 -16.42
N GLU A 229 15.47 -10.66 -16.02
CA GLU A 229 15.92 -10.82 -14.63
C GLU A 229 16.90 -9.72 -14.17
N LYS A 230 17.57 -9.04 -15.10
CA LYS A 230 18.56 -7.96 -14.82
C LYS A 230 17.92 -6.59 -14.85
N THR A 231 16.67 -6.49 -15.28
CA THR A 231 15.96 -5.21 -15.38
C THR A 231 15.80 -4.57 -14.00
N ALA A 232 16.18 -3.30 -13.86
CA ALA A 232 16.07 -2.55 -12.61
C ALA A 232 14.61 -2.35 -12.20
N ASP A 233 14.32 -2.29 -10.89
CA ASP A 233 12.95 -2.19 -10.34
C ASP A 233 12.15 -1.03 -10.91
N TRP A 234 12.74 0.14 -11.03
CA TRP A 234 12.06 1.33 -11.58
C TRP A 234 11.71 1.18 -13.06
N VAL A 235 12.52 0.43 -13.82
CA VAL A 235 12.24 0.10 -15.22
C VAL A 235 11.11 -0.92 -15.32
N ILE A 236 11.12 -1.96 -14.47
CA ILE A 236 10.02 -2.93 -14.36
C ILE A 236 8.71 -2.19 -14.05
N ALA A 237 8.73 -1.31 -13.05
CA ALA A 237 7.58 -0.50 -12.65
C ALA A 237 7.02 0.32 -13.82
N GLY A 238 7.88 1.04 -14.54
CA GLY A 238 7.49 1.84 -15.71
C GLY A 238 6.93 1.01 -16.87
N LYS A 239 7.56 -0.13 -17.18
CA LYS A 239 7.11 -1.03 -18.25
C LYS A 239 5.77 -1.69 -17.92
N LEU A 240 5.55 -2.13 -16.69
CA LEU A 240 4.28 -2.68 -16.25
C LEU A 240 3.17 -1.63 -16.25
N ALA A 241 3.44 -0.42 -15.77
CA ALA A 241 2.50 0.70 -15.84
C ALA A 241 2.09 0.99 -17.31
N LYS A 242 3.06 1.03 -18.23
CA LYS A 242 2.81 1.21 -19.67
C LYS A 242 1.99 0.06 -20.27
N LEU A 243 2.27 -1.18 -19.86
CA LEU A 243 1.54 -2.37 -20.30
C LEU A 243 0.08 -2.31 -19.85
N CYS A 244 -0.17 -2.03 -18.56
CA CYS A 244 -1.52 -1.87 -18.01
C CYS A 244 -2.30 -0.76 -18.72
N ARG A 245 -1.68 0.40 -18.98
CA ARG A 245 -2.31 1.50 -19.73
C ARG A 245 -2.70 1.08 -21.14
N ARG A 246 -1.80 0.39 -21.87
CA ARG A 246 -2.04 -0.07 -23.24
C ARG A 246 -3.22 -1.05 -23.33
N THR A 247 -3.40 -1.88 -22.32
CA THR A 247 -4.51 -2.83 -22.20
C THR A 247 -5.74 -2.27 -21.47
N ARG A 248 -5.71 -0.97 -21.09
CA ARG A 248 -6.79 -0.28 -20.36
C ARG A 248 -7.13 -0.94 -19.02
N VAL A 249 -6.13 -1.50 -18.36
CA VAL A 249 -6.24 -2.15 -17.05
C VAL A 249 -5.65 -1.24 -15.98
N SER A 250 -6.28 -1.18 -14.81
CA SER A 250 -5.73 -0.45 -13.66
C SER A 250 -4.40 -1.03 -13.21
N GLY A 251 -3.35 -0.20 -13.21
CA GLY A 251 -2.01 -0.61 -12.79
C GLY A 251 -1.93 -0.87 -11.28
N VAL A 252 -2.62 -0.09 -10.46
CA VAL A 252 -2.65 -0.30 -9.00
C VAL A 252 -3.37 -1.59 -8.63
N ARG A 253 -4.51 -1.88 -9.27
CA ARG A 253 -5.25 -3.12 -9.06
C ARG A 253 -4.50 -4.34 -9.59
N PHE A 254 -3.83 -4.25 -10.74
CA PHE A 254 -2.95 -5.30 -11.23
C PHE A 254 -1.89 -5.68 -10.18
N ASN A 255 -1.22 -4.70 -9.59
CA ASN A 255 -0.19 -4.92 -8.58
C ASN A 255 -0.79 -5.58 -7.31
N GLN A 256 -1.98 -5.16 -6.88
CA GLN A 256 -2.74 -5.80 -5.79
C GLN A 256 -3.08 -7.26 -6.12
N GLY A 257 -3.54 -7.54 -7.33
CA GLY A 257 -3.84 -8.90 -7.78
C GLY A 257 -2.62 -9.82 -7.79
N VAL A 258 -1.45 -9.33 -8.22
CA VAL A 258 -0.20 -10.11 -8.11
C VAL A 258 0.14 -10.41 -6.65
N GLN A 259 -0.04 -9.47 -5.73
CA GLN A 259 0.16 -9.73 -4.31
C GLN A 259 -0.83 -10.76 -3.76
N TYR A 260 -2.07 -10.75 -4.22
CA TYR A 260 -3.04 -11.79 -3.84
C TYR A 260 -2.57 -13.19 -4.23
N LEU A 261 -2.07 -13.35 -5.46
CA LEU A 261 -1.47 -14.63 -5.88
C LEU A 261 -0.34 -15.06 -4.94
N ALA A 262 0.52 -14.13 -4.61
CA ALA A 262 1.69 -14.38 -3.77
C ALA A 262 1.33 -14.88 -2.36
N ILE A 263 0.31 -14.25 -1.75
CA ILE A 263 -0.03 -14.48 -0.34
C ILE A 263 -1.00 -15.66 -0.19
N VAL A 264 -1.95 -15.82 -1.12
CA VAL A 264 -3.09 -16.71 -0.92
C VAL A 264 -3.06 -17.92 -1.85
N GLU A 265 -2.89 -17.71 -3.16
CA GLU A 265 -3.20 -18.76 -4.13
C GLU A 265 -1.99 -19.60 -4.57
N VAL A 266 -0.90 -18.96 -4.96
CA VAL A 266 0.23 -19.69 -5.58
C VAL A 266 1.30 -20.07 -4.55
N ARG A 267 1.71 -19.14 -3.70
CA ARG A 267 2.72 -19.31 -2.63
C ARG A 267 4.07 -19.92 -3.06
N ASP A 268 4.17 -20.39 -4.30
CA ASP A 268 5.34 -21.04 -4.88
C ASP A 268 5.62 -20.47 -6.27
N LEU A 269 6.80 -19.87 -6.44
CA LEU A 269 7.21 -19.22 -7.68
C LEU A 269 7.33 -20.18 -8.87
N GLU A 270 7.64 -21.45 -8.63
CA GLU A 270 7.76 -22.45 -9.72
C GLU A 270 6.42 -22.74 -10.38
N ARG A 271 5.33 -22.64 -9.62
CA ARG A 271 3.96 -22.85 -10.09
C ARG A 271 3.36 -21.63 -10.78
N LEU A 272 3.98 -20.46 -10.63
CA LEU A 272 3.43 -19.18 -11.09
C LEU A 272 3.05 -19.19 -12.57
N LYS A 273 3.95 -19.66 -13.44
CA LYS A 273 3.72 -19.66 -14.90
C LYS A 273 2.51 -20.53 -15.27
N GLY A 274 2.43 -21.76 -14.74
CA GLY A 274 1.31 -22.66 -14.97
C GLY A 274 -0.01 -22.08 -14.47
N TYR A 275 0.02 -21.43 -13.33
CA TYR A 275 -1.16 -20.76 -12.76
C TYR A 275 -1.64 -19.60 -13.66
N LEU A 276 -0.74 -18.72 -14.11
CA LEU A 276 -1.08 -17.61 -15.00
C LEU A 276 -1.65 -18.12 -16.33
N LEU A 277 -1.10 -19.22 -16.87
CA LEU A 277 -1.64 -19.86 -18.06
C LEU A 277 -3.08 -20.36 -17.84
N SER A 278 -3.36 -20.98 -16.70
CA SER A 278 -4.71 -21.44 -16.36
C SER A 278 -5.71 -20.28 -16.21
N LEU A 279 -5.26 -19.14 -15.66
CA LEU A 279 -6.06 -17.91 -15.60
C LEU A 279 -6.41 -17.39 -16.99
N ALA A 280 -5.44 -17.34 -17.91
CA ALA A 280 -5.66 -16.90 -19.27
C ALA A 280 -6.68 -17.79 -19.98
N GLN A 281 -6.48 -19.11 -19.93
CA GLN A 281 -7.35 -20.08 -20.57
C GLN A 281 -8.79 -20.06 -20.02
N SER A 282 -8.96 -19.92 -18.72
CA SER A 282 -10.29 -19.81 -18.12
C SER A 282 -11.04 -18.57 -18.59
N THR A 283 -10.35 -17.44 -18.69
CA THR A 283 -10.93 -16.16 -19.16
C THR A 283 -11.33 -16.24 -20.64
N LEU A 284 -10.46 -16.81 -21.47
CA LEU A 284 -10.72 -16.94 -22.91
C LEU A 284 -11.86 -17.93 -23.22
N ARG A 285 -12.06 -18.99 -22.41
CA ARG A 285 -13.15 -19.96 -22.57
C ARG A 285 -14.51 -19.42 -22.13
N THR A 286 -14.55 -18.57 -21.12
CA THR A 286 -15.82 -18.04 -20.60
C THR A 286 -16.39 -16.90 -21.43
N GLY A 287 -15.64 -16.39 -22.42
CA GLY A 287 -16.09 -15.29 -23.28
C GLY A 287 -16.43 -14.02 -22.53
N ASN A 288 -15.97 -13.89 -21.29
CA ASN A 288 -16.22 -12.71 -20.49
C ASN A 288 -15.54 -11.51 -21.14
N ALA A 289 -16.36 -10.67 -21.77
CA ALA A 289 -15.99 -9.33 -22.14
C ALA A 289 -15.31 -8.63 -20.92
N PRO A 290 -14.31 -7.75 -21.15
CA PRO A 290 -13.66 -7.02 -20.09
C PRO A 290 -14.75 -6.38 -19.21
N ILE A 291 -14.64 -6.55 -17.89
CA ILE A 291 -15.46 -5.82 -16.94
C ILE A 291 -15.26 -4.34 -17.29
N PRO A 292 -16.32 -3.61 -17.74
CA PRO A 292 -16.17 -2.22 -18.11
C PRO A 292 -15.57 -1.51 -16.89
N ALA A 293 -14.48 -0.79 -17.09
CA ALA A 293 -13.98 0.15 -16.12
C ALA A 293 -15.20 0.92 -15.64
N SER A 294 -15.50 0.86 -14.35
CA SER A 294 -16.68 1.50 -13.77
C SER A 294 -16.76 2.89 -14.40
N ALA A 295 -17.81 3.12 -15.21
CA ALA A 295 -18.07 4.42 -15.79
C ALA A 295 -18.31 5.34 -14.61
N GLY A 296 -17.23 6.00 -14.18
CA GLY A 296 -17.29 7.07 -13.22
C GLY A 296 -18.19 8.15 -13.78
N GLY A 297 -19.47 8.04 -13.45
CA GLY A 297 -20.40 9.13 -13.67
C GLY A 297 -19.77 10.34 -13.01
N ARG A 298 -19.49 11.39 -13.79
CA ARG A 298 -18.99 12.66 -13.27
C ARG A 298 -19.92 13.10 -12.14
N PRO A 299 -19.47 13.13 -10.87
CA PRO A 299 -20.25 13.82 -9.86
C PRO A 299 -20.20 15.29 -10.21
N THR A 300 -21.34 15.88 -10.49
CA THR A 300 -21.51 17.32 -10.50
C THR A 300 -20.99 17.86 -9.17
N PRO A 301 -20.15 18.91 -9.19
CA PRO A 301 -19.64 19.49 -7.97
C PRO A 301 -20.79 20.07 -7.15
N ARG A 302 -21.21 19.41 -6.09
CA ARG A 302 -21.99 20.04 -5.03
C ARG A 302 -21.04 20.92 -4.26
N SER A 303 -21.24 22.24 -4.39
CA SER A 303 -20.61 23.26 -3.59
C SER A 303 -20.84 22.98 -2.10
N ILE A 304 -19.82 22.53 -1.40
CA ILE A 304 -19.82 22.50 0.07
C ILE A 304 -19.36 23.87 0.52
N ASN A 305 -20.32 24.69 0.96
CA ASN A 305 -20.06 25.96 1.65
C ASN A 305 -19.42 25.66 3.01
N TRP A 306 -18.15 25.98 3.14
CA TRP A 306 -17.47 26.10 4.44
C TRP A 306 -17.61 27.54 4.95
N HIS A 307 -18.72 27.84 5.64
CA HIS A 307 -18.83 28.99 6.53
C HIS A 307 -19.46 28.52 7.82
N ARG A 308 -18.62 28.30 8.84
CA ARG A 308 -18.63 28.80 10.22
C ARG A 308 -17.75 27.90 11.08
#